data_1f0cb712086728178153cbd63fe3b282
#
_entry.id   1f0cb712086728178153cbd63fe3b282
#
_cell.length_a   1.000
_cell.length_b   1.000
_cell.length_c   1.000
_cell.angle_alpha   90.00
_cell.angle_beta   90.00
_cell.angle_gamma   90.00
#
_symmetry.space_group_name_H-M   'P 1'
#
loop_
_entity.id
_entity.type
_entity.pdbx_description
1 polymer ?
#
loop_
_entity_poly.entity_id
_entity_poly.type
_entity_poly.pdbx_seq_one_letter_code
_entity_poly.pdbx_strand_id
1 'polypeptide(L)'
;HRLAEFRGKYILLDFWSRGCGPCIMSQPELKEISEMYKDSLEVISLSIENRKGWEEASKSHAMTWNNWNDLEENNGLYARYGVRGIPHFVLISPEGKVVDSWSGYAKGWLKLKIKGSMAPKQPMRIEWKDGHKVVHHPRKKTEKMEVLTIRQVELTDSATVLRVHARYIPNYWIRLDKATFLMSDKGVNYPLLRSEGFAIGEQVFMPDSGEMDFTLYFAPLPKDTRWFDFSEGEHVEGGYYIEGIRLTE
;
A
#
# COMPACT_ATOMS: atom_id res chain seq x y z
N HIS A 1 9.06 -22.37 18.14
CA HIS A 1 8.92 -20.91 18.04
C HIS A 1 7.46 -20.50 17.94
N ARG A 2 7.13 -19.32 18.43
CA ARG A 2 5.78 -18.76 18.39
C ARG A 2 5.86 -17.29 18.01
N LEU A 3 4.95 -16.82 17.15
CA LEU A 3 4.86 -15.40 16.75
C LEU A 3 4.69 -14.46 17.97
N ALA A 4 4.09 -14.96 19.05
CA ALA A 4 3.91 -14.21 20.29
C ALA A 4 5.22 -13.78 20.99
N GLU A 5 6.35 -14.41 20.67
CA GLU A 5 7.67 -14.06 21.20
C GLU A 5 8.15 -12.68 20.70
N PHE A 6 7.60 -12.21 19.58
CA PHE A 6 7.93 -10.94 18.93
C PHE A 6 6.88 -9.83 19.15
N ARG A 7 5.98 -9.99 20.14
CA ARG A 7 5.03 -8.92 20.49
C ARG A 7 5.77 -7.63 20.85
N GLY A 8 5.22 -6.50 20.41
CA GLY A 8 5.83 -5.18 20.55
C GLY A 8 6.65 -4.74 19.34
N LYS A 9 6.93 -5.66 18.39
CA LYS A 9 7.47 -5.35 17.07
C LYS A 9 6.45 -5.68 15.97
N TYR A 10 6.62 -5.07 14.81
CA TYR A 10 6.00 -5.59 13.60
C TYR A 10 6.61 -6.95 13.25
N ILE A 11 5.84 -7.83 12.62
CA ILE A 11 6.32 -9.11 12.09
C ILE A 11 6.00 -9.15 10.60
N LEU A 12 7.02 -9.36 9.77
CA LEU A 12 6.86 -9.66 8.36
C LEU A 12 7.02 -11.16 8.16
N LEU A 13 5.93 -11.85 7.85
CA LEU A 13 5.96 -13.24 7.42
C LEU A 13 6.22 -13.27 5.91
N ASP A 14 7.20 -14.08 5.49
CA ASP A 14 7.55 -14.37 4.11
C ASP A 14 7.35 -15.87 3.85
N PHE A 15 6.35 -16.21 3.05
CA PHE A 15 6.05 -17.59 2.68
C PHE A 15 6.77 -17.94 1.38
N TRP A 16 7.69 -18.92 1.43
CA TRP A 16 8.61 -19.22 0.36
C TRP A 16 8.85 -20.73 0.15
N SER A 17 9.47 -21.11 -0.97
CA SER A 17 10.05 -22.44 -1.18
C SER A 17 11.32 -22.34 -2.04
N ARG A 18 12.17 -23.38 -1.99
CA ARG A 18 13.43 -23.45 -2.76
C ARG A 18 13.24 -23.39 -4.27
N GLY A 19 12.13 -23.87 -4.79
CA GLY A 19 11.80 -23.87 -6.22
C GLY A 19 11.12 -22.58 -6.71
N CYS A 20 10.88 -21.62 -5.83
CA CYS A 20 10.18 -20.37 -6.15
C CYS A 20 11.18 -19.28 -6.56
N GLY A 21 11.35 -19.06 -7.86
CA GLY A 21 12.24 -18.03 -8.39
C GLY A 21 11.99 -16.63 -7.82
N PRO A 22 10.75 -16.10 -7.86
CA PRO A 22 10.44 -14.80 -7.26
C PRO A 22 10.70 -14.71 -5.74
N CYS A 23 10.55 -15.83 -5.00
CA CYS A 23 10.89 -15.88 -3.58
C CYS A 23 12.40 -15.69 -3.36
N ILE A 24 13.22 -16.35 -4.19
CA ILE A 24 14.68 -16.20 -4.13
C ILE A 24 15.08 -14.76 -4.49
N MET A 25 14.41 -14.17 -5.49
CA MET A 25 14.67 -12.77 -5.88
C MET A 25 14.33 -11.76 -4.78
N SER A 26 13.39 -12.06 -3.87
CA SER A 26 13.03 -11.18 -2.75
C SER A 26 14.02 -11.21 -1.58
N GLN A 27 14.83 -12.26 -1.45
CA GLN A 27 15.70 -12.47 -0.28
C GLN A 27 16.71 -11.36 -0.02
N PRO A 28 17.39 -10.76 -1.02
CA PRO A 28 18.28 -9.63 -0.77
C PRO A 28 17.53 -8.44 -0.14
N GLU A 29 16.30 -8.16 -0.59
CA GLU A 29 15.49 -7.08 -0.05
C GLU A 29 14.96 -7.41 1.37
N LEU A 30 14.60 -8.68 1.64
CA LEU A 30 14.24 -9.16 2.98
C LEU A 30 15.41 -9.00 3.96
N LYS A 31 16.63 -9.32 3.53
CA LYS A 31 17.84 -9.11 4.34
C LYS A 31 18.01 -7.64 4.69
N GLU A 32 17.94 -6.75 3.71
CA GLU A 32 18.05 -5.31 3.94
C GLU A 32 16.95 -4.79 4.87
N ILE A 33 15.70 -5.28 4.73
CA ILE A 33 14.58 -4.93 5.62
C ILE A 33 14.87 -5.41 7.05
N SER A 34 15.34 -6.64 7.22
CA SER A 34 15.66 -7.19 8.54
C SER A 34 16.74 -6.40 9.28
N GLU A 35 17.73 -5.90 8.54
CA GLU A 35 18.81 -5.06 9.10
C GLU A 35 18.33 -3.62 9.37
N MET A 36 17.58 -3.03 8.43
CA MET A 36 17.09 -1.65 8.51
C MET A 36 16.10 -1.43 9.66
N TYR A 37 15.22 -2.40 9.89
CA TYR A 37 14.13 -2.30 10.87
C TYR A 37 14.32 -3.22 12.09
N LYS A 38 15.54 -3.71 12.36
CA LYS A 38 15.85 -4.70 13.41
C LYS A 38 15.26 -4.41 14.80
N ASP A 39 15.07 -3.13 15.13
CA ASP A 39 14.54 -2.72 16.45
C ASP A 39 13.00 -2.67 16.46
N SER A 40 12.35 -2.56 15.31
CA SER A 40 10.91 -2.34 15.17
C SER A 40 10.16 -3.40 14.37
N LEU A 41 10.87 -4.23 13.60
CA LEU A 41 10.28 -5.27 12.77
C LEU A 41 11.13 -6.55 12.84
N GLU A 42 10.45 -7.68 12.90
CA GLU A 42 11.05 -9.00 12.80
C GLU A 42 10.65 -9.65 11.46
N VAL A 43 11.62 -10.09 10.68
CA VAL A 43 11.40 -10.86 9.45
C VAL A 43 11.42 -12.35 9.79
N ILE A 44 10.39 -13.08 9.38
CA ILE A 44 10.27 -14.52 9.59
C ILE A 44 9.89 -15.16 8.27
N SER A 45 10.83 -15.86 7.64
CA SER A 45 10.55 -16.67 6.45
C SER A 45 10.02 -18.03 6.87
N LEU A 46 9.02 -18.53 6.13
CA LEU A 46 8.30 -19.77 6.39
C LEU A 46 8.32 -20.64 5.13
N SER A 47 8.79 -21.88 5.26
CA SER A 47 8.81 -22.86 4.19
C SER A 47 7.99 -24.10 4.54
N ILE A 48 7.27 -24.67 3.55
CA ILE A 48 6.56 -25.95 3.67
C ILE A 48 7.38 -27.14 3.14
N GLU A 49 8.63 -26.91 2.79
CA GLU A 49 9.55 -27.98 2.36
C GLU A 49 9.70 -29.04 3.46
N ASN A 50 10.05 -30.26 3.08
CA ASN A 50 10.50 -31.21 4.10
C ASN A 50 11.77 -30.68 4.78
N ARG A 51 12.03 -31.15 5.99
CA ARG A 51 13.13 -30.65 6.83
C ARG A 51 14.48 -30.59 6.08
N LYS A 52 14.84 -31.66 5.35
CA LYS A 52 16.10 -31.72 4.62
C LYS A 52 16.17 -30.66 3.52
N GLY A 53 15.12 -30.54 2.71
CA GLY A 53 15.05 -29.55 1.63
C GLY A 53 15.12 -28.12 2.17
N TRP A 54 14.43 -27.83 3.27
CA TRP A 54 14.48 -26.53 3.95
C TRP A 54 15.88 -26.21 4.51
N GLU A 55 16.55 -27.16 5.17
CA GLU A 55 17.90 -26.97 5.73
C GLU A 55 18.93 -26.71 4.61
N GLU A 56 18.86 -27.48 3.50
CA GLU A 56 19.74 -27.30 2.34
C GLU A 56 19.53 -25.94 1.68
N ALA A 57 18.27 -25.55 1.43
CA ALA A 57 17.92 -24.26 0.83
C ALA A 57 18.30 -23.08 1.72
N SER A 58 18.06 -23.17 3.02
CA SER A 58 18.40 -22.11 3.98
C SER A 58 19.90 -21.83 4.02
N LYS A 59 20.74 -22.87 3.94
CA LYS A 59 22.19 -22.74 3.84
C LYS A 59 22.64 -22.15 2.50
N SER A 60 22.09 -22.65 1.38
CA SER A 60 22.47 -22.20 0.04
C SER A 60 22.13 -20.74 -0.22
N HIS A 61 21.06 -20.22 0.40
CA HIS A 61 20.62 -18.84 0.27
C HIS A 61 21.15 -17.91 1.38
N ALA A 62 22.00 -18.41 2.28
CA ALA A 62 22.62 -17.64 3.34
C ALA A 62 21.62 -16.77 4.16
N MET A 63 20.47 -17.34 4.49
CA MET A 63 19.42 -16.64 5.25
C MET A 63 19.90 -16.41 6.70
N THR A 64 20.05 -15.14 7.07
CA THR A 64 20.59 -14.71 8.37
C THR A 64 19.54 -14.23 9.36
N TRP A 65 18.27 -14.16 8.92
CA TRP A 65 17.11 -13.82 9.74
C TRP A 65 16.34 -15.07 10.15
N ASN A 66 15.25 -14.92 10.91
CA ASN A 66 14.42 -16.04 11.34
C ASN A 66 13.83 -16.77 10.12
N ASN A 67 14.15 -18.04 9.99
CA ASN A 67 13.67 -18.88 8.92
C ASN A 67 13.15 -20.20 9.52
N TRP A 68 11.83 -20.39 9.44
CA TRP A 68 11.13 -21.51 10.05
C TRP A 68 10.60 -22.48 8.99
N ASN A 69 10.35 -23.69 9.44
CA ASN A 69 9.77 -24.73 8.61
C ASN A 69 8.36 -25.05 9.14
N ASP A 70 7.35 -24.90 8.28
CA ASP A 70 5.94 -25.21 8.57
C ASP A 70 5.64 -26.64 8.12
N LEU A 71 5.79 -27.60 9.04
CA LEU A 71 5.56 -29.02 8.78
C LEU A 71 4.10 -29.47 8.98
N GLU A 72 3.23 -28.57 9.42
CA GLU A 72 1.82 -28.90 9.71
C GLU A 72 0.91 -28.83 8.48
N GLU A 73 1.43 -28.54 7.30
CA GLU A 73 0.74 -28.47 6.01
C GLU A 73 -0.63 -27.76 6.08
N ASN A 74 -1.75 -28.54 6.07
CA ASN A 74 -3.11 -28.01 6.08
C ASN A 74 -3.54 -27.37 7.43
N ASN A 75 -2.78 -27.54 8.50
CA ASN A 75 -3.05 -26.98 9.84
C ASN A 75 -2.04 -25.93 10.27
N GLY A 76 -0.98 -25.75 9.49
CA GLY A 76 0.12 -24.81 9.75
C GLY A 76 -0.20 -23.36 9.42
N LEU A 77 0.83 -22.55 9.42
CA LEU A 77 0.72 -21.11 9.17
C LEU A 77 0.31 -20.80 7.73
N TYR A 78 0.74 -21.60 6.74
CA TYR A 78 0.29 -21.45 5.35
C TYR A 78 -1.24 -21.51 5.24
N ALA A 79 -1.85 -22.51 5.85
CA ALA A 79 -3.32 -22.67 5.84
C ALA A 79 -4.02 -21.56 6.63
N ARG A 80 -3.50 -21.22 7.82
CA ARG A 80 -4.09 -20.18 8.69
C ARG A 80 -4.10 -18.79 8.08
N TYR A 81 -3.06 -18.45 7.29
CA TYR A 81 -2.98 -17.19 6.56
C TYR A 81 -3.56 -17.27 5.14
N GLY A 82 -4.12 -18.41 4.74
CA GLY A 82 -4.79 -18.60 3.45
C GLY A 82 -3.85 -18.44 2.26
N VAL A 83 -2.59 -18.85 2.39
CA VAL A 83 -1.57 -18.73 1.34
C VAL A 83 -1.91 -19.62 0.16
N ARG A 84 -2.22 -19.03 -0.99
CA ARG A 84 -2.58 -19.74 -2.23
C ARG A 84 -1.47 -19.72 -3.28
N GLY A 85 -0.46 -18.88 -3.11
CA GLY A 85 0.66 -18.75 -4.03
C GLY A 85 1.80 -18.02 -3.34
N ILE A 86 3.04 -18.29 -3.77
CA ILE A 86 4.26 -17.72 -3.17
C ILE A 86 5.09 -16.97 -4.23
N PRO A 87 5.90 -15.95 -3.83
CA PRO A 87 6.01 -15.46 -2.46
C PRO A 87 4.69 -14.82 -2.00
N HIS A 88 4.38 -15.00 -0.73
CA HIS A 88 3.26 -14.34 -0.05
C HIS A 88 3.78 -13.68 1.21
N PHE A 89 3.36 -12.47 1.45
CA PHE A 89 3.81 -11.68 2.59
C PHE A 89 2.63 -11.30 3.45
N VAL A 90 2.83 -11.33 4.77
CA VAL A 90 1.86 -10.85 5.76
C VAL A 90 2.57 -9.95 6.75
N LEU A 91 2.10 -8.71 6.89
CA LEU A 91 2.59 -7.78 7.90
C LEU A 91 1.64 -7.77 9.11
N ILE A 92 2.20 -8.01 10.29
CA ILE A 92 1.47 -8.05 11.56
C ILE A 92 1.95 -6.89 12.42
N SER A 93 1.02 -6.17 13.05
CA SER A 93 1.33 -5.03 13.95
C SER A 93 1.91 -5.50 15.29
N PRO A 94 2.51 -4.58 16.09
CA PRO A 94 2.98 -4.87 17.44
C PRO A 94 1.91 -5.47 18.38
N GLU A 95 0.63 -5.17 18.13
CA GLU A 95 -0.53 -5.69 18.88
C GLU A 95 -0.96 -7.09 18.40
N GLY A 96 -0.31 -7.63 17.35
CA GLY A 96 -0.63 -8.95 16.79
C GLY A 96 -1.79 -8.97 15.80
N LYS A 97 -2.11 -7.83 15.18
CA LYS A 97 -3.15 -7.74 14.14
C LYS A 97 -2.52 -7.73 12.75
N VAL A 98 -3.11 -8.45 11.80
CA VAL A 98 -2.72 -8.35 10.39
C VAL A 98 -3.01 -6.93 9.89
N VAL A 99 -1.97 -6.25 9.41
CA VAL A 99 -2.04 -4.89 8.86
C VAL A 99 -2.16 -4.94 7.34
N ASP A 100 -1.44 -5.86 6.71
CA ASP A 100 -1.39 -6.02 5.25
C ASP A 100 -1.06 -7.46 4.87
N SER A 101 -1.52 -7.90 3.68
CA SER A 101 -1.26 -9.24 3.15
C SER A 101 -1.30 -9.19 1.61
N TRP A 102 -0.24 -9.67 0.96
CA TRP A 102 -0.15 -9.65 -0.52
C TRP A 102 0.69 -10.80 -1.06
N SER A 103 0.50 -11.13 -2.34
CA SER A 103 1.30 -12.11 -3.07
C SER A 103 2.12 -11.45 -4.17
N GLY A 104 3.20 -12.11 -4.57
CA GLY A 104 4.10 -11.67 -5.63
C GLY A 104 5.21 -10.74 -5.13
N TYR A 105 6.23 -10.60 -5.95
CA TYR A 105 7.40 -9.77 -5.68
C TYR A 105 7.76 -8.90 -6.89
N ALA A 106 8.05 -7.64 -6.62
CA ALA A 106 8.71 -6.74 -7.54
C ALA A 106 9.79 -5.95 -6.76
N LYS A 107 10.95 -5.79 -7.36
CA LYS A 107 12.12 -5.15 -6.73
C LYS A 107 11.78 -3.74 -6.23
N GLY A 108 12.07 -3.48 -4.96
CA GLY A 108 11.81 -2.20 -4.29
C GLY A 108 10.39 -2.05 -3.75
N TRP A 109 9.42 -2.83 -4.25
CA TRP A 109 8.03 -2.74 -3.80
C TRP A 109 7.82 -3.21 -2.36
N LEU A 110 8.54 -4.27 -1.95
CA LEU A 110 8.45 -4.82 -0.61
C LEU A 110 8.82 -3.78 0.46
N LYS A 111 9.95 -3.08 0.29
CA LYS A 111 10.37 -1.99 1.19
C LYS A 111 9.34 -0.86 1.25
N LEU A 112 8.78 -0.48 0.11
CA LEU A 112 7.78 0.58 0.04
C LEU A 112 6.49 0.21 0.77
N LYS A 113 6.02 -1.03 0.62
CA LYS A 113 4.85 -1.53 1.37
C LYS A 113 5.11 -1.50 2.88
N ILE A 114 6.25 -2.03 3.32
CA ILE A 114 6.64 -2.01 4.74
C ILE A 114 6.70 -0.58 5.27
N LYS A 115 7.43 0.32 4.59
CA LYS A 115 7.55 1.73 4.95
C LYS A 115 6.17 2.39 5.09
N GLY A 116 5.27 2.15 4.13
CA GLY A 116 3.92 2.72 4.13
C GLY A 116 3.04 2.20 5.24
N SER A 117 3.04 0.88 5.44
CA SER A 117 2.20 0.24 6.45
C SER A 117 2.66 0.51 7.89
N MET A 118 3.98 0.73 8.10
CA MET A 118 4.56 1.11 9.39
C MET A 118 4.54 2.62 9.65
N ALA A 119 4.24 3.44 8.64
CA ALA A 119 4.20 4.90 8.81
C ALA A 119 3.10 5.31 9.80
N PRO A 120 3.38 6.26 10.70
CA PRO A 120 2.37 6.78 11.61
C PRO A 120 1.19 7.37 10.83
N LYS A 121 -0.03 6.93 11.17
CA LYS A 121 -1.24 7.51 10.57
C LYS A 121 -1.39 8.95 11.04
N GLN A 122 -1.40 9.88 10.08
CA GLN A 122 -1.64 11.30 10.37
C GLN A 122 -3.13 11.50 10.69
N PRO A 123 -3.47 12.26 11.74
CA PRO A 123 -4.86 12.57 12.04
C PRO A 123 -5.46 13.50 10.98
N MET A 124 -6.73 13.29 10.68
CA MET A 124 -7.49 14.23 9.86
C MET A 124 -7.56 15.57 10.58
N ARG A 125 -7.30 16.67 9.87
CA ARG A 125 -7.38 18.03 10.37
C ARG A 125 -8.09 18.92 9.36
N ILE A 126 -9.00 19.76 9.84
CA ILE A 126 -9.74 20.72 9.03
C ILE A 126 -9.31 22.12 9.43
N GLU A 127 -9.00 22.96 8.47
CA GLU A 127 -8.70 24.37 8.67
C GLU A 127 -9.36 25.25 7.60
N TRP A 128 -9.48 26.53 7.87
CA TRP A 128 -9.89 27.54 6.92
C TRP A 128 -8.70 28.44 6.61
N LYS A 129 -8.33 28.52 5.35
CA LYS A 129 -7.23 29.34 4.87
C LYS A 129 -7.71 30.20 3.70
N ASP A 130 -7.52 31.52 3.79
CA ASP A 130 -7.91 32.48 2.75
C ASP A 130 -9.37 32.33 2.27
N GLY A 131 -10.30 31.97 3.20
CA GLY A 131 -11.71 31.71 2.89
C GLY A 131 -12.01 30.33 2.29
N HIS A 132 -11.01 29.48 2.12
CA HIS A 132 -11.14 28.12 1.59
C HIS A 132 -11.07 27.08 2.70
N LYS A 133 -11.88 26.03 2.58
CA LYS A 133 -11.83 24.87 3.47
C LYS A 133 -10.70 23.94 3.01
N VAL A 134 -9.77 23.65 3.92
CA VAL A 134 -8.65 22.73 3.69
C VAL A 134 -8.76 21.56 4.65
N VAL A 135 -8.77 20.34 4.09
CA VAL A 135 -8.83 19.09 4.86
C VAL A 135 -7.51 18.33 4.64
N HIS A 136 -6.74 18.18 5.71
CA HIS A 136 -5.50 17.41 5.70
C HIS A 136 -5.79 15.97 6.12
N HIS A 137 -5.15 15.02 5.45
CA HIS A 137 -5.25 13.57 5.70
C HIS A 137 -6.72 13.11 5.86
N PRO A 138 -7.59 13.39 4.86
CA PRO A 138 -8.99 13.05 4.94
C PRO A 138 -9.18 11.56 5.20
N ARG A 139 -10.13 11.21 6.08
CA ARG A 139 -10.51 9.80 6.29
C ARG A 139 -11.23 9.30 5.05
N LYS A 140 -11.08 8.02 4.76
CA LYS A 140 -11.76 7.30 3.67
C LYS A 140 -12.42 6.04 4.21
N LYS A 141 -13.40 5.53 3.49
CA LYS A 141 -14.10 4.28 3.85
C LYS A 141 -13.35 3.07 3.31
N THR A 142 -13.12 3.04 2.01
CA THR A 142 -12.36 1.98 1.32
C THR A 142 -11.54 2.55 0.18
N GLU A 143 -10.58 1.77 -0.32
CA GLU A 143 -9.88 2.03 -1.58
C GLU A 143 -9.64 0.73 -2.31
N LYS A 144 -9.77 0.74 -3.63
CA LYS A 144 -9.60 -0.45 -4.47
C LYS A 144 -8.13 -0.79 -4.71
N MET A 145 -7.26 0.21 -4.76
CA MET A 145 -5.82 0.04 -4.96
C MET A 145 -5.08 1.07 -4.10
N GLU A 146 -4.17 0.61 -3.26
CA GLU A 146 -3.40 1.44 -2.31
C GLU A 146 -2.24 2.22 -2.98
N VAL A 147 -2.36 2.54 -4.26
CA VAL A 147 -1.33 3.28 -5.01
C VAL A 147 -1.43 4.78 -4.73
N LEU A 148 -2.65 5.31 -4.62
CA LEU A 148 -2.89 6.74 -4.43
C LEU A 148 -3.34 7.05 -3.01
N THR A 149 -2.74 8.05 -2.40
CA THR A 149 -3.15 8.59 -1.09
C THR A 149 -3.46 10.07 -1.22
N ILE A 150 -4.68 10.48 -0.92
CA ILE A 150 -5.05 11.90 -0.87
C ILE A 150 -4.57 12.47 0.45
N ARG A 151 -3.56 13.35 0.39
CA ARG A 151 -2.97 13.98 1.57
C ARG A 151 -3.71 15.26 1.98
N GLN A 152 -4.29 15.95 1.00
CA GLN A 152 -5.01 17.20 1.26
C GLN A 152 -6.12 17.40 0.23
N VAL A 153 -7.22 17.98 0.67
CA VAL A 153 -8.32 18.47 -0.16
C VAL A 153 -8.53 19.95 0.17
N GLU A 154 -8.54 20.81 -0.84
CA GLU A 154 -8.87 22.22 -0.71
C GLU A 154 -10.09 22.56 -1.56
N LEU A 155 -11.11 23.14 -0.95
CA LEU A 155 -12.34 23.59 -1.62
C LEU A 155 -12.24 25.07 -1.92
N THR A 156 -11.87 25.43 -3.15
CA THR A 156 -11.86 26.83 -3.61
C THR A 156 -13.15 27.16 -4.37
N ASP A 157 -13.35 28.43 -4.71
CA ASP A 157 -14.52 28.86 -5.50
C ASP A 157 -14.44 28.40 -6.97
N SER A 158 -13.24 28.13 -7.48
CA SER A 158 -12.99 27.76 -8.89
C SER A 158 -12.63 26.29 -9.10
N ALA A 159 -12.20 25.58 -8.07
CA ALA A 159 -11.76 24.19 -8.16
C ALA A 159 -11.81 23.47 -6.82
N THR A 160 -11.93 22.14 -6.87
CA THR A 160 -11.52 21.25 -5.78
C THR A 160 -10.12 20.75 -6.07
N VAL A 161 -9.17 21.05 -5.17
CA VAL A 161 -7.75 20.74 -5.35
C VAL A 161 -7.38 19.56 -4.46
N LEU A 162 -6.85 18.50 -5.06
CA LEU A 162 -6.34 17.33 -4.34
C LEU A 162 -4.82 17.29 -4.42
N ARG A 163 -4.14 17.26 -3.27
CA ARG A 163 -2.72 16.89 -3.19
C ARG A 163 -2.63 15.40 -2.99
N VAL A 164 -2.06 14.72 -3.97
CA VAL A 164 -2.02 13.26 -4.05
C VAL A 164 -0.57 12.79 -3.91
N HIS A 165 -0.38 11.76 -3.11
CA HIS A 165 0.85 10.99 -3.03
C HIS A 165 0.62 9.64 -3.70
N ALA A 166 1.44 9.31 -4.69
CA ALA A 166 1.47 8.00 -5.29
C ALA A 166 2.64 7.19 -4.75
N ARG A 167 2.40 5.90 -4.51
CA ARG A 167 3.41 4.91 -4.16
C ARG A 167 3.19 3.66 -4.98
N TYR A 168 4.17 3.32 -5.82
CA TYR A 168 4.11 2.14 -6.66
C TYR A 168 5.51 1.60 -6.95
N ILE A 169 5.58 0.47 -7.64
CA ILE A 169 6.83 -0.21 -8.00
C ILE A 169 7.79 0.77 -8.68
N PRO A 170 9.04 0.92 -8.19
CA PRO A 170 10.04 1.78 -8.83
C PRO A 170 10.21 1.46 -10.33
N ASN A 171 10.31 2.49 -11.15
CA ASN A 171 10.47 2.38 -12.60
C ASN A 171 9.31 1.71 -13.37
N TYR A 172 8.22 1.34 -12.68
CA TYR A 172 6.96 0.99 -13.33
C TYR A 172 6.11 2.24 -13.53
N TRP A 173 5.12 2.17 -14.40
CA TRP A 173 4.25 3.29 -14.69
C TRP A 173 2.90 3.18 -13.96
N ILE A 174 2.33 4.33 -13.69
CA ILE A 174 0.93 4.52 -13.31
C ILE A 174 0.27 5.44 -14.32
N ARG A 175 -1.04 5.39 -14.43
CA ARG A 175 -1.82 6.23 -15.35
C ARG A 175 -3.10 6.65 -14.65
N LEU A 176 -3.53 7.88 -14.88
CA LEU A 176 -4.87 8.37 -14.55
C LEU A 176 -5.62 8.68 -15.84
N ASP A 177 -6.83 8.16 -15.98
CA ASP A 177 -7.64 8.41 -17.15
C ASP A 177 -8.20 9.85 -17.16
N LYS A 178 -8.43 10.39 -18.36
CA LYS A 178 -9.05 11.71 -18.55
C LYS A 178 -10.50 11.75 -18.06
N ALA A 179 -11.16 10.59 -17.98
CA ALA A 179 -12.52 10.46 -17.46
C ALA A 179 -12.61 10.48 -15.93
N THR A 180 -11.48 10.68 -15.22
CA THR A 180 -11.45 10.76 -13.74
C THR A 180 -12.36 11.87 -13.23
N PHE A 181 -13.14 11.58 -12.18
CA PHE A 181 -14.06 12.53 -11.57
C PHE A 181 -14.17 12.32 -10.05
N LEU A 182 -14.71 13.33 -9.37
CA LEU A 182 -15.19 13.21 -8.00
C LEU A 182 -16.71 13.06 -8.02
N MET A 183 -17.27 12.14 -7.24
CA MET A 183 -18.71 12.03 -7.04
C MET A 183 -19.07 12.50 -5.63
N SER A 184 -19.86 13.57 -5.53
CA SER A 184 -20.28 14.12 -4.23
C SER A 184 -21.27 13.21 -3.49
N ASP A 185 -21.48 13.47 -2.21
CA ASP A 185 -22.50 12.84 -1.37
C ASP A 185 -23.95 13.03 -1.86
N LYS A 186 -24.14 13.88 -2.86
CA LYS A 186 -25.42 14.08 -3.57
C LYS A 186 -25.50 13.34 -4.91
N GLY A 187 -24.49 12.51 -5.25
CA GLY A 187 -24.43 11.73 -6.49
C GLY A 187 -24.11 12.55 -7.75
N VAL A 188 -23.57 13.77 -7.61
CA VAL A 188 -23.17 14.62 -8.72
C VAL A 188 -21.68 14.44 -9.02
N ASN A 189 -21.35 14.29 -10.31
CA ASN A 189 -19.97 14.12 -10.78
C ASN A 189 -19.31 15.48 -11.09
N TYR A 190 -18.07 15.61 -10.65
CA TYR A 190 -17.19 16.78 -10.82
C TYR A 190 -15.93 16.34 -11.57
N PRO A 191 -15.80 16.68 -12.87
CA PRO A 191 -14.74 16.16 -13.72
C PRO A 191 -13.36 16.70 -13.33
N LEU A 192 -12.32 15.91 -13.63
CA LEU A 192 -10.93 16.34 -13.60
C LEU A 192 -10.70 17.40 -14.68
N LEU A 193 -10.15 18.55 -14.30
CA LEU A 193 -9.89 19.69 -15.19
C LEU A 193 -8.45 19.72 -15.68
N ARG A 194 -7.50 19.53 -14.76
CA ARG A 194 -6.05 19.55 -15.03
C ARG A 194 -5.27 18.92 -13.91
N SER A 195 -3.97 18.74 -14.12
CA SER A 195 -3.01 18.29 -13.12
C SER A 195 -1.73 19.13 -13.13
N GLU A 196 -0.99 19.06 -12.06
CA GLU A 196 0.38 19.57 -11.94
C GLU A 196 1.28 18.47 -11.40
N GLY A 197 2.43 18.24 -12.04
CA GLY A 197 3.37 17.18 -11.67
C GLY A 197 2.94 15.77 -12.13
N PHE A 198 1.87 15.65 -12.94
CA PHE A 198 1.38 14.38 -13.47
C PHE A 198 0.71 14.57 -14.85
N ALA A 199 1.07 13.75 -15.84
CA ALA A 199 0.48 13.79 -17.18
C ALA A 199 -0.78 12.92 -17.25
N ILE A 200 -1.96 13.55 -17.36
CA ILE A 200 -3.25 12.84 -17.41
C ILE A 200 -3.40 12.09 -18.75
N GLY A 201 -3.83 10.84 -18.71
CA GLY A 201 -4.04 9.98 -19.87
C GLY A 201 -2.78 9.34 -20.41
N GLU A 202 -1.62 9.61 -19.83
CA GLU A 202 -0.33 9.07 -20.23
C GLU A 202 0.23 8.09 -19.19
N GLN A 203 1.17 7.25 -19.60
CA GLN A 203 1.95 6.41 -18.69
C GLN A 203 3.03 7.27 -18.03
N VAL A 204 2.91 7.48 -16.73
CA VAL A 204 3.89 8.22 -15.93
C VAL A 204 4.75 7.22 -15.16
N PHE A 205 6.03 7.18 -15.45
CA PHE A 205 6.95 6.25 -14.79
C PHE A 205 7.30 6.75 -13.40
N MET A 206 7.21 5.83 -12.43
CA MET A 206 7.62 6.10 -11.05
C MET A 206 9.14 6.31 -11.00
N PRO A 207 9.63 7.24 -10.17
CA PRO A 207 11.06 7.40 -9.94
C PRO A 207 11.66 6.18 -9.21
N ASP A 208 12.98 6.15 -9.07
CA ASP A 208 13.71 5.09 -8.34
C ASP A 208 13.22 4.94 -6.88
N SER A 209 12.70 6.02 -6.29
CA SER A 209 12.10 5.98 -4.95
C SER A 209 10.78 5.21 -4.90
N GLY A 210 10.10 5.02 -6.04
CA GLY A 210 8.74 4.49 -6.10
C GLY A 210 7.68 5.40 -5.49
N GLU A 211 7.99 6.65 -5.18
CA GLU A 211 7.08 7.63 -4.57
C GLU A 211 7.11 8.95 -5.34
N MET A 212 5.94 9.55 -5.57
CA MET A 212 5.82 10.86 -6.18
C MET A 212 4.61 11.62 -5.64
N ASP A 213 4.70 12.94 -5.61
CA ASP A 213 3.61 13.83 -5.24
C ASP A 213 3.16 14.63 -6.46
N PHE A 214 1.85 14.85 -6.60
CA PHE A 214 1.26 15.66 -7.64
C PHE A 214 -0.06 16.28 -7.19
N THR A 215 -0.56 17.22 -7.97
CA THR A 215 -1.82 17.92 -7.69
C THR A 215 -2.83 17.71 -8.81
N LEU A 216 -4.07 17.39 -8.42
CA LEU A 216 -5.22 17.27 -9.33
C LEU A 216 -6.22 18.39 -9.03
N TYR A 217 -6.78 18.96 -10.10
CA TYR A 217 -7.78 20.02 -10.03
C TYR A 217 -9.07 19.54 -10.68
N PHE A 218 -10.13 19.52 -9.90
CA PHE A 218 -11.47 19.12 -10.34
C PHE A 218 -12.41 20.33 -10.37
N ALA A 219 -13.54 20.20 -11.06
CA ALA A 219 -14.61 21.14 -10.93
C ALA A 219 -14.99 21.35 -9.45
N PRO A 220 -15.39 22.59 -9.03
CA PRO A 220 -15.54 22.92 -7.62
C PRO A 220 -16.71 22.16 -6.99
N LEU A 221 -16.43 21.38 -5.95
CA LEU A 221 -17.43 20.77 -5.07
C LEU A 221 -18.15 21.85 -4.25
N PRO A 222 -19.46 21.71 -4.01
CA PRO A 222 -20.17 22.58 -3.06
C PRO A 222 -19.51 22.60 -1.68
N LYS A 223 -19.45 23.76 -1.04
CA LYS A 223 -18.82 23.94 0.28
C LYS A 223 -19.50 23.14 1.40
N ASP A 224 -20.75 22.73 1.20
CA ASP A 224 -21.55 21.90 2.10
C ASP A 224 -21.38 20.40 1.87
N THR A 225 -20.57 19.98 0.88
CA THR A 225 -20.23 18.56 0.64
C THR A 225 -19.58 17.96 1.89
N ARG A 226 -20.09 16.82 2.34
CA ARG A 226 -19.61 16.14 3.55
C ARG A 226 -18.57 15.05 3.25
N TRP A 227 -18.71 14.40 2.10
CA TRP A 227 -17.78 13.41 1.58
C TRP A 227 -17.92 13.30 0.06
N PHE A 228 -16.95 12.71 -0.58
CA PHE A 228 -16.98 12.40 -2.00
C PHE A 228 -16.22 11.10 -2.28
N ASP A 229 -16.48 10.51 -3.43
CA ASP A 229 -15.69 9.41 -3.97
C ASP A 229 -14.77 9.93 -5.08
N PHE A 230 -13.59 9.34 -5.18
CA PHE A 230 -12.68 9.51 -6.32
C PHE A 230 -12.81 8.31 -7.23
N SER A 231 -13.10 8.53 -8.51
CA SER A 231 -13.27 7.46 -9.50
C SER A 231 -12.53 7.80 -10.80
N GLU A 232 -11.80 6.81 -11.32
CA GLU A 232 -11.14 6.94 -12.63
C GLU A 232 -12.12 6.73 -13.82
N GLY A 233 -13.38 6.39 -13.55
CA GLY A 233 -14.44 6.18 -14.52
C GLY A 233 -15.06 4.78 -14.43
N GLU A 234 -16.33 4.66 -14.82
CA GLU A 234 -17.09 3.41 -14.71
C GLU A 234 -16.58 2.28 -15.61
N HIS A 235 -15.85 2.63 -16.69
CA HIS A 235 -15.40 1.71 -17.72
C HIS A 235 -13.90 1.40 -17.68
N VAL A 236 -13.18 1.91 -16.67
CA VAL A 236 -11.74 1.65 -16.53
C VAL A 236 -11.53 0.37 -15.74
N GLU A 237 -11.32 -0.75 -16.45
CA GLU A 237 -10.97 -2.02 -15.81
C GLU A 237 -9.65 -1.86 -15.03
N GLY A 238 -9.68 -2.18 -13.74
CA GLY A 238 -8.53 -1.98 -12.86
C GLY A 238 -8.28 -0.54 -12.42
N GLY A 239 -9.18 0.40 -12.72
CA GLY A 239 -9.05 1.82 -12.35
C GLY A 239 -9.06 2.09 -10.85
N TYR A 240 -8.49 3.23 -10.46
CA TYR A 240 -8.46 3.69 -9.07
C TYR A 240 -9.85 4.11 -8.60
N TYR A 241 -10.22 3.65 -7.42
CA TYR A 241 -11.45 4.05 -6.74
C TYR A 241 -11.20 4.21 -5.24
N ILE A 242 -11.52 5.38 -4.71
CA ILE A 242 -11.41 5.68 -3.27
C ILE A 242 -12.78 6.14 -2.79
N GLU A 243 -13.42 5.36 -1.93
CA GLU A 243 -14.76 5.60 -1.44
C GLU A 243 -14.78 6.41 -0.14
N GLY A 244 -15.71 7.35 -0.05
CA GLY A 244 -16.08 8.03 1.18
C GLY A 244 -14.98 8.91 1.76
N ILE A 245 -14.31 9.71 0.93
CA ILE A 245 -13.30 10.69 1.36
C ILE A 245 -14.01 11.81 2.14
N ARG A 246 -13.75 11.89 3.44
CA ARG A 246 -14.43 12.78 4.36
C ARG A 246 -13.93 14.23 4.28
N LEU A 247 -14.87 15.17 4.27
CA LEU A 247 -14.64 16.62 4.36
C LEU A 247 -15.14 17.22 5.68
N THR A 248 -15.75 16.39 6.52
CA THR A 248 -16.24 16.74 7.88
C THR A 248 -15.75 15.70 8.88
N GLU A 249 -15.67 16.05 10.16
CA GLU A 249 -15.34 15.13 11.25
C GLU A 249 -16.33 13.97 11.37
#